data_9051471157b0eb6c008ac3b22d3f15c2
#
_entry.id   9051471157b0eb6c008ac3b22d3f15c2
#
_cell.length_a   1.000
_cell.length_b   1.000
_cell.length_c   1.000
_cell.angle_alpha   90.00
_cell.angle_beta   90.00
_cell.angle_gamma   90.00
#
_symmetry.space_group_name_H-M   'P 1'
#
loop_
_entity.id
_entity.type
_entity.pdbx_description
1 polymer ?
#
loop_
_entity_poly.entity_id
_entity_poly.type
_entity_poly.pdbx_seq_one_letter_code
_entity_poly.pdbx_strand_id
1 'polypeptide(L)'
;MARRENISGLTEAQIFQFIRDGYVRVDNAFPRRFATMGRNRMWHDIDAKPHDPSTWTKPVVRLFVYWQKPFREAANTPVLHRAFDQLVGRGRWKPRASLGTFVVRFPASEMPPDTGWHVDASFPGPEFAGVPDEQTDFSNWRVNINSRGRALLMLFLFSDVSEHDAPTRIRVGSHIDMARLLAVAGEAGMGQELDVRASEGRPEVLATGKAGTVY
;
A
#
# COMPACT_ATOMS: atom_id res chain seq x y z
N MET A 1 4.19 38.07 4.52
CA MET A 1 3.29 37.26 3.64
C MET A 1 4.04 36.00 3.25
N ALA A 2 3.69 34.85 3.83
CA ALA A 2 4.27 33.57 3.44
C ALA A 2 3.82 33.25 2.02
N ARG A 3 4.77 32.97 1.12
CA ARG A 3 4.46 32.41 -0.21
C ARG A 3 3.65 31.13 0.02
N ARG A 4 2.40 31.10 -0.42
CA ARG A 4 1.65 29.84 -0.60
C ARG A 4 2.43 29.07 -1.65
N GLU A 5 3.23 28.10 -1.23
CA GLU A 5 3.80 27.12 -2.14
C GLU A 5 2.63 26.52 -2.93
N ASN A 6 2.70 26.65 -4.22
CA ASN A 6 1.68 26.09 -5.11
C ASN A 6 1.92 24.57 -5.16
N ILE A 7 1.45 23.87 -4.13
CA ILE A 7 1.61 22.42 -4.03
C ILE A 7 0.81 21.81 -5.17
N SER A 8 1.50 21.27 -6.16
CA SER A 8 0.86 20.58 -7.28
C SER A 8 0.22 19.27 -6.78
N GLY A 9 -1.00 19.01 -7.19
CA GLY A 9 -1.63 17.70 -7.09
C GLY A 9 -1.19 16.80 -8.25
N LEU A 10 -1.96 15.75 -8.51
CA LEU A 10 -1.81 14.93 -9.71
C LEU A 10 -2.14 15.75 -10.96
N THR A 11 -1.39 15.50 -12.02
CA THR A 11 -1.74 16.00 -13.36
C THR A 11 -2.95 15.24 -13.91
N GLU A 12 -3.61 15.82 -14.92
CA GLU A 12 -4.70 15.11 -15.61
C GLU A 12 -4.24 13.77 -16.17
N ALA A 13 -3.04 13.71 -16.75
CA ALA A 13 -2.46 12.47 -17.27
C ALA A 13 -2.30 11.41 -16.18
N GLN A 14 -1.91 11.79 -14.96
CA GLN A 14 -1.80 10.89 -13.83
C GLN A 14 -3.18 10.40 -13.33
N ILE A 15 -4.19 11.26 -13.36
CA ILE A 15 -5.56 10.86 -13.01
C ILE A 15 -6.10 9.87 -14.06
N PHE A 16 -5.90 10.14 -15.35
CA PHE A 16 -6.27 9.21 -16.41
C PHE A 16 -5.51 7.89 -16.31
N GLN A 17 -4.22 7.93 -15.97
CA GLN A 17 -3.43 6.72 -15.70
C GLN A 17 -4.05 5.90 -14.56
N PHE A 18 -4.40 6.54 -13.45
CA PHE A 18 -5.02 5.85 -12.31
C PHE A 18 -6.33 5.14 -12.72
N ILE A 19 -7.18 5.82 -13.48
CA ILE A 19 -8.46 5.25 -13.95
C ILE A 19 -8.23 4.08 -14.91
N ARG A 20 -7.28 4.19 -15.83
CA ARG A 20 -6.99 3.19 -16.86
C ARG A 20 -6.22 2.00 -16.29
N ASP A 21 -5.17 2.28 -15.51
CA ASP A 21 -4.15 1.30 -15.10
C ASP A 21 -4.39 0.76 -13.68
N GLY A 22 -5.24 1.43 -12.87
CA GLY A 22 -5.55 1.04 -11.50
C GLY A 22 -4.52 1.49 -10.47
N TYR A 23 -3.50 2.22 -10.88
CA TYR A 23 -2.48 2.78 -10.00
C TYR A 23 -1.91 4.08 -10.58
N VAL A 24 -1.27 4.87 -9.71
CA VAL A 24 -0.48 6.05 -10.09
C VAL A 24 0.73 6.17 -9.18
N ARG A 25 1.86 6.57 -9.76
CA ARG A 25 3.09 6.84 -9.05
C ARG A 25 3.19 8.33 -8.72
N VAL A 26 3.52 8.65 -7.47
CA VAL A 26 3.76 10.00 -6.98
C VAL A 26 5.18 10.08 -6.41
N ASP A 27 6.09 10.65 -7.18
CA ASP A 27 7.46 10.88 -6.73
C ASP A 27 7.51 12.04 -5.73
N ASN A 28 8.45 11.98 -4.77
CA ASN A 28 8.60 12.98 -3.71
C ASN A 28 7.28 13.25 -2.95
N ALA A 29 6.42 12.23 -2.82
CA ALA A 29 5.16 12.32 -2.12
C ALA A 29 5.35 12.67 -0.65
N PHE A 30 6.49 12.30 -0.06
CA PHE A 30 6.89 12.70 1.29
C PHE A 30 8.42 12.91 1.39
N PRO A 31 8.87 13.76 2.31
CA PRO A 31 10.29 14.07 2.48
C PRO A 31 11.14 12.86 2.85
N ARG A 32 12.29 12.70 2.19
CA ARG A 32 13.25 11.62 2.44
C ARG A 32 13.69 11.50 3.91
N ARG A 33 13.71 12.61 4.65
CA ARG A 33 14.00 12.58 6.10
C ARG A 33 13.03 11.69 6.89
N PHE A 34 11.74 11.66 6.52
CA PHE A 34 10.77 10.78 7.17
C PHE A 34 11.02 9.31 6.83
N ALA A 35 11.43 9.02 5.59
CA ALA A 35 11.86 7.67 5.22
C ALA A 35 13.06 7.21 6.07
N THR A 36 14.08 8.05 6.21
CA THR A 36 15.26 7.74 7.04
C THR A 36 14.89 7.51 8.51
N MET A 37 14.10 8.42 9.09
CA MET A 37 13.66 8.29 10.49
C MET A 37 12.79 7.02 10.69
N GLY A 38 11.92 6.72 9.73
CA GLY A 38 11.09 5.52 9.76
C GLY A 38 11.92 4.25 9.66
N ARG A 39 12.88 4.16 8.73
CA ARG A 39 13.80 3.01 8.63
C ARG A 39 14.60 2.80 9.91
N ASN A 40 15.14 3.87 10.50
CA ASN A 40 15.86 3.76 11.76
C ASN A 40 14.98 3.17 12.85
N ARG A 41 13.70 3.55 12.91
CA ARG A 41 12.74 2.97 13.85
C ARG A 41 12.47 1.49 13.54
N MET A 42 12.24 1.14 12.28
CA MET A 42 11.97 -0.24 11.87
C MET A 42 13.15 -1.17 12.20
N TRP A 43 14.41 -0.71 12.01
CA TRP A 43 15.58 -1.49 12.38
C TRP A 43 15.67 -1.82 13.87
N HIS A 44 15.10 -1.00 14.75
CA HIS A 44 14.98 -1.32 16.16
C HIS A 44 14.07 -2.51 16.46
N ASP A 45 13.08 -2.73 15.58
CA ASP A 45 12.06 -3.75 15.78
C ASP A 45 12.37 -5.03 14.98
N ILE A 46 13.46 -5.03 14.22
CA ILE A 46 13.98 -6.19 13.47
C ILE A 46 15.13 -6.80 14.27
N ASP A 47 15.08 -8.10 14.48
CA ASP A 47 16.18 -8.86 15.08
C ASP A 47 17.29 -9.13 14.05
N ALA A 48 17.89 -8.03 13.54
CA ALA A 48 18.98 -8.04 12.58
C ALA A 48 19.71 -6.69 12.60
N LYS A 49 20.97 -6.68 12.19
CA LYS A 49 21.78 -5.46 12.13
C LYS A 49 21.83 -4.90 10.71
N PRO A 50 21.66 -3.57 10.52
CA PRO A 50 21.59 -2.96 9.19
C PRO A 50 22.85 -3.10 8.33
N HIS A 51 24.02 -3.31 8.94
CA HIS A 51 25.31 -3.41 8.27
C HIS A 51 26.01 -4.77 8.45
N ASP A 52 25.27 -5.78 8.92
CA ASP A 52 25.79 -7.12 9.15
C ASP A 52 24.86 -8.17 8.51
N PRO A 53 25.08 -8.50 7.22
CA PRO A 53 24.27 -9.46 6.50
C PRO A 53 24.21 -10.86 7.12
N SER A 54 25.19 -11.23 7.96
CA SER A 54 25.17 -12.53 8.64
C SER A 54 24.00 -12.65 9.63
N THR A 55 23.42 -11.53 10.05
CA THR A 55 22.26 -11.48 10.95
C THR A 55 20.91 -11.55 10.22
N TRP A 56 20.91 -11.50 8.87
CA TRP A 56 19.69 -11.49 8.05
C TRP A 56 19.21 -12.92 7.78
N THR A 57 18.79 -13.57 8.82
CA THR A 57 18.44 -15.01 8.80
C THR A 57 17.03 -15.30 8.28
N LYS A 58 16.18 -14.27 8.16
CA LYS A 58 14.80 -14.38 7.69
C LYS A 58 14.64 -13.62 6.37
N PRO A 59 14.15 -14.25 5.30
CA PRO A 59 13.97 -13.57 4.01
C PRO A 59 12.89 -12.49 4.05
N VAL A 60 11.94 -12.60 4.98
CA VAL A 60 10.85 -11.64 5.15
C VAL A 60 10.59 -11.40 6.64
N VAL A 61 10.51 -10.14 7.02
CA VAL A 61 10.06 -9.70 8.35
C VAL A 61 8.85 -8.80 8.19
N ARG A 62 7.74 -9.14 8.84
CA ARG A 62 6.52 -8.33 8.84
C ARG A 62 6.50 -7.46 10.08
N LEU A 63 6.49 -6.15 9.87
CA LEU A 63 6.32 -5.15 10.92
C LEU A 63 4.91 -4.59 10.82
N PHE A 64 4.24 -4.49 11.96
CA PHE A 64 2.83 -4.10 11.97
C PHE A 64 2.65 -2.58 11.87
N VAL A 65 1.89 -1.98 12.74
CA VAL A 65 1.45 -0.59 12.65
C VAL A 65 2.38 0.35 13.40
N TYR A 66 2.73 1.48 12.77
CA TYR A 66 3.56 2.53 13.36
C TYR A 66 2.79 3.85 13.45
N TRP A 67 2.72 4.41 14.68
CA TRP A 67 2.06 5.70 14.98
C TRP A 67 3.03 6.86 15.15
N GLN A 68 4.34 6.57 15.19
CA GLN A 68 5.36 7.57 15.43
C GLN A 68 5.35 8.64 14.33
N LYS A 69 5.82 9.85 14.72
CA LYS A 69 5.77 11.04 13.89
C LYS A 69 6.22 10.82 12.43
N PRO A 70 7.36 10.15 12.11
CA PRO A 70 7.80 10.05 10.71
C PRO A 70 6.80 9.31 9.82
N PHE A 71 6.10 8.33 10.32
CA PHE A 71 5.10 7.55 9.57
C PHE A 71 3.82 8.36 9.36
N ARG A 72 3.32 9.00 10.42
CA ARG A 72 2.14 9.84 10.36
C ARG A 72 2.36 11.06 9.45
N GLU A 73 3.49 11.72 9.54
CA GLU A 73 3.84 12.86 8.69
C GLU A 73 4.02 12.43 7.21
N ALA A 74 4.65 11.28 6.96
CA ALA A 74 4.77 10.73 5.61
C ALA A 74 3.41 10.48 4.97
N ALA A 75 2.45 9.96 5.73
CA ALA A 75 1.11 9.62 5.24
C ALA A 75 0.21 10.84 4.99
N ASN A 76 0.53 12.01 5.57
CA ASN A 76 -0.34 13.17 5.57
C ASN A 76 0.31 14.42 4.95
N THR A 77 1.12 14.24 3.93
CA THR A 77 1.70 15.39 3.23
C THR A 77 0.64 16.14 2.40
N PRO A 78 0.82 17.45 2.19
CA PRO A 78 -0.10 18.20 1.34
C PRO A 78 -0.23 17.66 -0.09
N VAL A 79 0.83 17.05 -0.65
CA VAL A 79 0.83 16.40 -1.97
C VAL A 79 -0.14 15.22 -1.97
N LEU A 80 -0.03 14.34 -0.98
CA LEU A 80 -0.91 13.18 -0.84
C LEU A 80 -2.36 13.59 -0.57
N HIS A 81 -2.60 14.56 0.31
CA HIS A 81 -3.95 15.05 0.58
C HIS A 81 -4.63 15.60 -0.69
N ARG A 82 -3.87 16.30 -1.55
CA ARG A 82 -4.41 16.74 -2.86
C ARG A 82 -4.70 15.58 -3.79
N ALA A 83 -3.82 14.58 -3.86
CA ALA A 83 -4.07 13.38 -4.64
C ALA A 83 -5.33 12.64 -4.14
N PHE A 84 -5.53 12.54 -2.83
CA PHE A 84 -6.74 11.93 -2.27
C PHE A 84 -7.99 12.73 -2.62
N ASP A 85 -7.96 14.05 -2.53
CA ASP A 85 -9.07 14.91 -2.96
C ASP A 85 -9.42 14.73 -4.43
N GLN A 86 -8.40 14.55 -5.30
CA GLN A 86 -8.60 14.38 -6.74
C GLN A 86 -9.11 12.99 -7.11
N LEU A 87 -8.65 11.93 -6.43
CA LEU A 87 -9.01 10.54 -6.77
C LEU A 87 -10.28 10.06 -6.06
N VAL A 88 -10.51 10.50 -4.84
CA VAL A 88 -11.61 10.02 -3.99
C VAL A 88 -12.69 11.08 -3.79
N GLY A 89 -12.30 12.34 -3.82
CA GLY A 89 -13.17 13.49 -3.54
C GLY A 89 -13.02 14.02 -2.12
N ARG A 90 -13.18 15.32 -1.99
CA ARG A 90 -13.09 16.02 -0.71
C ARG A 90 -14.09 15.50 0.31
N GLY A 91 -13.64 15.30 1.55
CA GLY A 91 -14.48 14.83 2.65
C GLY A 91 -14.82 13.33 2.59
N ARG A 92 -14.33 12.59 1.61
CA ARG A 92 -14.57 11.15 1.46
C ARG A 92 -13.43 10.28 1.99
N TRP A 93 -12.42 10.87 2.56
CA TRP A 93 -11.28 10.19 3.17
C TRP A 93 -10.93 10.85 4.52
N LYS A 94 -10.15 10.15 5.33
CA LYS A 94 -9.66 10.65 6.63
C LYS A 94 -8.14 10.62 6.66
N PRO A 95 -7.48 11.61 7.30
CA PRO A 95 -6.04 11.58 7.56
C PRO A 95 -5.65 10.30 8.30
N ARG A 96 -4.50 9.74 7.94
CA ARG A 96 -4.00 8.51 8.57
C ARG A 96 -3.33 8.81 9.91
N ALA A 97 -3.73 8.09 10.95
CA ALA A 97 -3.07 8.17 12.26
C ALA A 97 -1.79 7.32 12.32
N SER A 98 -1.66 6.33 11.42
CA SER A 98 -0.60 5.32 11.41
C SER A 98 -0.33 4.81 10.01
N LEU A 99 0.80 4.13 9.83
CA LEU A 99 1.10 3.31 8.65
C LEU A 99 1.46 1.88 9.05
N GLY A 100 1.22 0.95 8.18
CA GLY A 100 1.53 -0.49 8.26
C GLY A 100 0.58 -1.26 7.36
N THR A 101 0.84 -2.51 7.06
CA THR A 101 1.96 -3.36 7.45
C THR A 101 3.19 -3.05 6.60
N PHE A 102 4.39 -3.18 7.19
CA PHE A 102 5.62 -3.11 6.42
C PHE A 102 6.16 -4.53 6.19
N VAL A 103 6.37 -4.88 4.94
CA VAL A 103 6.99 -6.14 4.53
C VAL A 103 8.45 -5.85 4.21
N VAL A 104 9.34 -6.11 5.18
CA VAL A 104 10.78 -5.91 5.01
C VAL A 104 11.36 -7.17 4.40
N ARG A 105 12.05 -7.03 3.27
CA ARG A 105 12.65 -8.14 2.54
C ARG A 105 14.17 -8.08 2.62
N PHE A 106 14.75 -9.25 2.84
CA PHE A 106 16.19 -9.47 2.83
C PHE A 106 16.57 -10.35 1.64
N PRO A 107 17.84 -10.30 1.17
CA PRO A 107 18.32 -11.22 0.16
C PRO A 107 18.04 -12.67 0.54
N ALA A 108 17.53 -13.45 -0.39
CA ALA A 108 17.20 -14.86 -0.20
C ALA A 108 17.54 -15.65 -1.46
N SER A 109 17.97 -16.91 -1.31
CA SER A 109 18.25 -17.84 -2.40
C SER A 109 16.98 -18.41 -3.02
N GLU A 110 15.90 -18.45 -2.24
CA GLU A 110 14.61 -18.99 -2.67
C GLU A 110 13.51 -17.92 -2.56
N MET A 111 12.49 -18.06 -3.39
CA MET A 111 11.34 -17.16 -3.37
C MET A 111 10.54 -17.36 -2.08
N PRO A 112 10.33 -16.32 -1.27
CA PRO A 112 9.52 -16.42 -0.07
C PRO A 112 8.07 -16.82 -0.36
N PRO A 113 7.41 -17.56 0.53
CA PRO A 113 6.07 -18.11 0.29
C PRO A 113 4.97 -17.04 0.20
N ASP A 114 5.24 -15.81 0.61
CA ASP A 114 4.29 -14.69 0.58
C ASP A 114 4.34 -13.85 -0.71
N THR A 115 4.84 -14.41 -1.81
CA THR A 115 5.02 -13.71 -3.09
C THR A 115 3.83 -13.83 -4.05
N GLY A 116 2.72 -14.39 -3.60
CA GLY A 116 1.52 -14.60 -4.41
C GLY A 116 0.78 -13.30 -4.77
N TRP A 117 0.03 -13.35 -5.89
CA TRP A 117 -0.91 -12.31 -6.25
C TRP A 117 -2.09 -12.30 -5.28
N HIS A 118 -2.53 -11.13 -4.88
CA HIS A 118 -3.69 -10.96 -4.00
C HIS A 118 -4.35 -9.60 -4.20
N VAL A 119 -5.54 -9.47 -3.67
CA VAL A 119 -6.22 -8.19 -3.44
C VAL A 119 -6.32 -8.02 -1.93
N ASP A 120 -5.90 -6.87 -1.42
CA ASP A 120 -5.98 -6.61 0.01
C ASP A 120 -7.44 -6.50 0.47
N ALA A 121 -7.82 -7.30 1.44
CA ALA A 121 -9.10 -7.17 2.13
C ALA A 121 -9.21 -5.84 2.88
N SER A 122 -10.40 -5.32 3.06
CA SER A 122 -10.63 -3.99 3.60
C SER A 122 -11.66 -3.90 4.72
N PHE A 123 -12.43 -4.95 4.96
CA PHE A 123 -13.41 -5.00 6.05
C PHE A 123 -13.62 -6.43 6.55
N PRO A 124 -13.98 -6.61 7.83
CA PRO A 124 -14.30 -7.92 8.38
C PRO A 124 -15.52 -8.54 7.70
N GLY A 125 -15.53 -9.86 7.54
CA GLY A 125 -16.69 -10.59 7.04
C GLY A 125 -17.91 -10.46 7.96
N PRO A 126 -19.10 -10.88 7.49
CA PRO A 126 -20.35 -10.75 8.25
C PRO A 126 -20.34 -11.54 9.55
N GLU A 127 -19.53 -12.56 9.67
CA GLU A 127 -19.31 -13.35 10.88
C GLU A 127 -18.73 -12.52 12.05
N PHE A 128 -18.13 -11.38 11.76
CA PHE A 128 -17.59 -10.44 12.75
C PHE A 128 -18.51 -9.24 13.02
N ALA A 129 -19.78 -9.32 12.68
CA ALA A 129 -20.70 -8.22 12.92
C ALA A 129 -20.73 -7.85 14.43
N GLY A 130 -20.35 -6.61 14.74
CA GLY A 130 -20.27 -6.10 16.12
C GLY A 130 -18.97 -6.44 16.86
N VAL A 131 -18.04 -7.16 16.25
CA VAL A 131 -16.72 -7.41 16.82
C VAL A 131 -15.79 -6.24 16.44
N PRO A 132 -15.02 -5.66 17.38
CA PRO A 132 -13.99 -4.67 17.05
C PRO A 132 -12.97 -5.20 16.05
N ASP A 133 -12.55 -4.38 15.08
CA ASP A 133 -11.66 -4.81 13.98
C ASP A 133 -10.35 -5.43 14.49
N GLU A 134 -9.80 -4.93 15.59
CA GLU A 134 -8.58 -5.45 16.22
C GLU A 134 -8.71 -6.86 16.82
N GLN A 135 -9.94 -7.34 16.97
CA GLN A 135 -10.24 -8.68 17.50
C GLN A 135 -10.64 -9.65 16.39
N THR A 136 -10.62 -9.20 15.13
CA THR A 136 -11.00 -10.03 13.99
C THR A 136 -9.82 -10.74 13.36
N ASP A 137 -10.05 -11.93 12.83
CA ASP A 137 -9.06 -12.66 12.06
C ASP A 137 -9.05 -12.14 10.61
N PHE A 138 -7.94 -11.52 10.21
CA PHE A 138 -7.76 -10.99 8.85
C PHE A 138 -7.91 -12.03 7.74
N SER A 139 -7.77 -13.32 8.03
CA SER A 139 -8.00 -14.38 7.04
C SER A 139 -9.44 -14.41 6.53
N ASN A 140 -10.39 -13.91 7.32
CA ASN A 140 -11.81 -13.82 6.99
C ASN A 140 -12.24 -12.43 6.50
N TRP A 141 -11.30 -11.52 6.34
CA TRP A 141 -11.61 -10.20 5.80
C TRP A 141 -11.93 -10.26 4.31
N ARG A 142 -12.72 -9.30 3.85
CA ARG A 142 -13.28 -9.21 2.51
C ARG A 142 -12.99 -7.88 1.84
N VAL A 143 -13.22 -7.85 0.55
CA VAL A 143 -13.26 -6.65 -0.28
C VAL A 143 -14.54 -6.67 -1.12
N ASN A 144 -15.15 -5.53 -1.37
CA ASN A 144 -16.31 -5.43 -2.25
C ASN A 144 -16.16 -4.33 -3.30
N ILE A 145 -17.07 -4.31 -4.26
CA ILE A 145 -17.07 -3.35 -5.37
C ILE A 145 -17.18 -1.89 -4.89
N ASN A 146 -17.80 -1.65 -3.74
CA ASN A 146 -18.00 -0.32 -3.17
C ASN A 146 -16.80 0.18 -2.35
N SER A 147 -15.69 -0.59 -2.30
CA SER A 147 -14.49 -0.26 -1.53
C SER A 147 -14.78 0.04 -0.06
N ARG A 148 -15.69 -0.74 0.56
CA ARG A 148 -16.02 -0.60 1.98
C ARG A 148 -14.74 -0.66 2.83
N GLY A 149 -14.60 0.27 3.76
CA GLY A 149 -13.47 0.32 4.69
C GLY A 149 -12.17 0.91 4.12
N ARG A 150 -12.08 1.16 2.81
CA ARG A 150 -10.84 1.69 2.19
C ARG A 150 -11.17 2.68 1.07
N ALA A 151 -10.62 3.89 1.17
CA ALA A 151 -10.72 4.87 0.08
C ALA A 151 -9.65 4.59 -1.01
N LEU A 152 -8.39 4.41 -0.59
CA LEU A 152 -7.25 4.10 -1.45
C LEU A 152 -6.32 3.13 -0.72
N LEU A 153 -5.67 2.25 -1.47
CA LEU A 153 -4.49 1.51 -1.00
C LEU A 153 -3.25 2.30 -1.40
N MET A 154 -2.29 2.41 -0.48
CA MET A 154 -1.07 3.18 -0.72
C MET A 154 0.15 2.33 -0.40
N LEU A 155 1.09 2.26 -1.33
CA LEU A 155 2.38 1.62 -1.16
C LEU A 155 3.46 2.69 -0.99
N PHE A 156 4.01 2.82 0.21
CA PHE A 156 5.03 3.81 0.57
C PHE A 156 6.43 3.22 0.43
N LEU A 157 7.29 3.84 -0.35
CA LEU A 157 8.70 3.46 -0.42
C LEU A 157 9.51 4.21 0.64
N PHE A 158 9.84 3.52 1.73
CA PHE A 158 10.71 4.04 2.79
C PHE A 158 12.20 3.84 2.51
N SER A 159 12.56 3.05 1.49
CA SER A 159 13.91 2.90 0.94
C SER A 159 13.93 3.26 -0.54
N ASP A 160 15.10 3.45 -1.12
CA ASP A 160 15.27 3.35 -2.55
C ASP A 160 14.99 1.89 -2.94
N VAL A 161 14.20 1.67 -3.97
CA VAL A 161 13.81 0.34 -4.45
C VAL A 161 14.10 0.26 -5.94
N SER A 162 15.01 -0.62 -6.31
CA SER A 162 15.32 -1.00 -7.69
C SER A 162 14.60 -2.28 -8.11
N GLU A 163 14.82 -2.73 -9.32
CA GLU A 163 14.30 -4.01 -9.83
C GLU A 163 14.86 -5.22 -9.06
N HIS A 164 16.02 -5.06 -8.42
CA HIS A 164 16.69 -6.12 -7.67
C HIS A 164 16.37 -6.14 -6.18
N ASP A 165 15.56 -5.19 -5.70
CA ASP A 165 15.21 -5.05 -4.28
C ASP A 165 13.85 -5.67 -3.94
N ALA A 166 13.44 -6.70 -4.67
CA ALA A 166 12.15 -7.38 -4.53
C ALA A 166 10.95 -6.42 -4.49
N PRO A 167 10.80 -5.53 -5.49
CA PRO A 167 9.71 -4.57 -5.55
C PRO A 167 8.35 -5.25 -5.61
N THR A 168 7.32 -4.58 -5.10
CA THR A 168 5.94 -5.01 -5.30
C THR A 168 5.62 -5.02 -6.78
N ARG A 169 5.01 -6.09 -7.27
CA ARG A 169 4.52 -6.22 -8.64
C ARG A 169 3.07 -5.76 -8.72
N ILE A 170 2.73 -5.02 -9.76
CA ILE A 170 1.38 -4.51 -10.01
C ILE A 170 0.94 -5.01 -11.38
N ARG A 171 -0.21 -5.67 -11.47
CA ARG A 171 -0.86 -6.01 -12.75
C ARG A 171 -1.67 -4.82 -13.24
N VAL A 172 -1.22 -4.23 -14.34
CA VAL A 172 -1.81 -3.02 -14.91
C VAL A 172 -3.24 -3.28 -15.38
N GLY A 173 -4.19 -2.51 -14.87
CA GLY A 173 -5.61 -2.64 -15.23
C GLY A 173 -6.35 -3.78 -14.54
N SER A 174 -5.71 -4.56 -13.65
CA SER A 174 -6.34 -5.68 -12.95
C SER A 174 -7.53 -5.28 -12.06
N HIS A 175 -7.58 -4.03 -11.61
CA HIS A 175 -8.70 -3.51 -10.82
C HIS A 175 -10.05 -3.64 -11.56
N ILE A 176 -10.06 -3.57 -12.91
CA ILE A 176 -11.28 -3.74 -13.70
C ILE A 176 -11.75 -5.21 -13.68
N ASP A 177 -10.80 -6.16 -13.72
CA ASP A 177 -11.13 -7.59 -13.68
C ASP A 177 -11.67 -7.96 -12.29
N MET A 178 -11.00 -7.46 -11.24
CA MET A 178 -11.47 -7.66 -9.87
C MET A 178 -12.83 -7.01 -9.62
N ALA A 179 -13.06 -5.81 -10.15
CA ALA A 179 -14.35 -5.15 -10.02
C ALA A 179 -15.50 -5.95 -10.66
N ARG A 180 -15.25 -6.60 -11.82
CA ARG A 180 -16.24 -7.48 -12.46
C ARG A 180 -16.60 -8.68 -11.61
N LEU A 181 -15.63 -9.33 -10.98
CA LEU A 181 -15.88 -10.44 -10.05
C LEU A 181 -16.62 -9.96 -8.81
N LEU A 182 -16.20 -8.85 -8.20
CA LEU A 182 -16.80 -8.30 -7.01
C LEU A 182 -18.22 -7.78 -7.22
N ALA A 183 -18.57 -7.36 -8.44
CA ALA A 183 -19.91 -6.88 -8.75
C ALA A 183 -20.99 -7.97 -8.52
N VAL A 184 -20.64 -9.24 -8.74
CA VAL A 184 -21.55 -10.37 -8.50
C VAL A 184 -21.79 -10.62 -7.02
N ALA A 185 -20.77 -10.36 -6.18
CA ALA A 185 -20.84 -10.57 -4.73
C ALA A 185 -21.55 -9.43 -3.98
N GLY A 186 -21.78 -8.28 -4.62
CA GLY A 186 -22.48 -7.12 -4.04
C GLY A 186 -21.82 -6.59 -2.76
N GLU A 187 -22.64 -6.22 -1.78
CA GLU A 187 -22.18 -5.66 -0.49
C GLU A 187 -21.42 -6.66 0.38
N ALA A 188 -21.74 -7.95 0.28
CA ALA A 188 -21.06 -9.01 1.04
C ALA A 188 -19.58 -9.13 0.66
N GLY A 189 -19.24 -8.82 -0.60
CA GLY A 189 -17.88 -8.92 -1.09
C GLY A 189 -17.36 -10.35 -1.14
N MET A 190 -16.06 -10.46 -1.41
CA MET A 190 -15.32 -11.73 -1.48
C MET A 190 -14.07 -11.64 -0.60
N GLY A 191 -13.65 -12.76 -0.03
CA GLY A 191 -12.42 -12.93 0.73
C GLY A 191 -11.39 -13.74 -0.05
N GLN A 192 -10.91 -14.82 0.55
CA GLN A 192 -9.90 -15.71 -0.04
C GLN A 192 -10.39 -16.43 -1.31
N GLU A 193 -11.70 -16.55 -1.51
CA GLU A 193 -12.33 -17.12 -2.70
C GLU A 193 -12.21 -16.24 -3.95
N LEU A 194 -11.74 -14.98 -3.84
CA LEU A 194 -11.56 -14.09 -4.97
C LEU A 194 -10.46 -14.61 -5.92
N ASP A 195 -10.86 -15.04 -7.11
CA ASP A 195 -9.94 -15.63 -8.09
C ASP A 195 -9.11 -14.54 -8.81
N VAL A 196 -7.95 -14.24 -8.25
CA VAL A 196 -7.00 -13.27 -8.82
C VAL A 196 -6.41 -13.69 -10.18
N ARG A 197 -6.60 -14.96 -10.59
CA ARG A 197 -6.18 -15.44 -11.91
C ARG A 197 -6.98 -14.80 -13.04
N ALA A 198 -8.15 -14.28 -12.77
CA ALA A 198 -8.92 -13.50 -13.74
C ALA A 198 -8.16 -12.31 -14.34
N SER A 199 -7.08 -11.89 -13.70
CA SER A 199 -6.17 -10.84 -14.20
C SER A 199 -4.87 -11.38 -14.80
N GLU A 200 -4.73 -12.70 -15.02
CA GLU A 200 -3.59 -13.30 -15.73
C GLU A 200 -3.50 -12.74 -17.15
N GLY A 201 -2.26 -12.58 -17.63
CA GLY A 201 -1.99 -11.97 -18.95
C GLY A 201 -2.01 -10.44 -18.97
N ARG A 202 -2.39 -9.77 -17.87
CA ARG A 202 -2.21 -8.32 -17.77
C ARG A 202 -0.72 -7.98 -17.72
N PRO A 203 -0.29 -6.86 -18.35
CA PRO A 203 1.07 -6.36 -18.19
C PRO A 203 1.42 -6.15 -16.72
N GLU A 204 2.66 -6.43 -16.38
CA GLU A 204 3.16 -6.24 -15.01
C GLU A 204 4.15 -5.08 -14.96
N VAL A 205 4.10 -4.33 -13.88
CA VAL A 205 5.07 -3.28 -13.57
C VAL A 205 5.62 -3.48 -12.16
N LEU A 206 6.84 -3.04 -11.96
CA LEU A 206 7.52 -3.08 -10.68
C LEU A 206 7.39 -1.73 -9.96
N ALA A 207 6.95 -1.74 -8.73
CA ALA A 207 6.85 -0.53 -7.91
C ALA A 207 8.23 -0.09 -7.41
N THR A 208 9.04 0.45 -8.31
CA THR A 208 10.40 0.94 -8.05
C THR A 208 10.43 2.45 -7.83
N GLY A 209 11.44 2.97 -7.16
CA GLY A 209 11.61 4.42 -6.98
C GLY A 209 12.51 4.79 -5.84
N LYS A 210 12.67 6.09 -5.64
CA LYS A 210 13.42 6.63 -4.51
C LYS A 210 12.56 6.66 -3.24
N ALA A 211 13.21 6.62 -2.09
CA ALA A 211 12.55 6.85 -0.81
C ALA A 211 11.77 8.17 -0.83
N GLY A 212 10.50 8.12 -0.49
CA GLY A 212 9.57 9.24 -0.63
C GLY A 212 8.57 9.08 -1.79
N THR A 213 8.71 8.04 -2.61
CA THR A 213 7.71 7.68 -3.64
C THR A 213 6.54 6.93 -3.00
N VAL A 214 5.32 7.16 -3.53
CA VAL A 214 4.08 6.45 -3.16
C VAL A 214 3.38 5.98 -4.44
N TYR A 215 2.85 4.77 -4.41
CA TYR A 215 1.98 4.21 -5.43
C TYR A 215 0.56 4.10 -4.90
#